data_47dea6b0b3f86e65357445982628fabc
#
_entry.id   47dea6b0b3f86e65357445982628fabc
#
_cell.length_a   1.000
_cell.length_b   1.000
_cell.length_c   1.000
_cell.angle_alpha   90.00
_cell.angle_beta   90.00
_cell.angle_gamma   90.00
#
_symmetry.space_group_name_H-M   'P 1'
#
loop_
_entity.id
_entity.type
_entity.pdbx_description
1 polymer ?
#
loop_
_entity_poly.entity_id
_entity_poly.type
_entity_poly.pdbx_seq_one_letter_code
_entity_poly.pdbx_strand_id
1 'polypeptide(L)'
;MINLFLDNIGAHTLTFPLLERNLTTIDANVMWPLFTGGKRIFASRIGNRMVDLAKAGREEAGATLQSELVETYYALRLAQRVVDVREQTFLGLQKHYRNAMKLEKNGMINKAERLFAQVTMDEARRELESARKDLNVAQNALKVLLNVEDAISINPSSPLFMNHDLPDELYFKNLVSTGNYIVSKLRIQEVMADNQLKISKSAYIPTIALFGKQTLYAENLPKNLMPRTLVGVGFTWNIFDGLNREANIRQT
;
A
#
# COMPACT_ATOMS: atom_id res chain seq x y z
N MET A 1 18.14 -13.41 53.16
CA MET A 1 18.75 -13.77 54.47
C MET A 1 19.04 -15.27 54.42
N ILE A 2 20.31 -15.67 54.35
CA ILE A 2 20.73 -17.07 54.41
C ILE A 2 21.19 -17.27 55.85
N ASN A 3 20.49 -18.10 56.61
CA ASN A 3 20.89 -18.50 57.93
C ASN A 3 21.72 -19.78 57.80
N LEU A 4 23.00 -19.73 58.12
CA LEU A 4 23.85 -20.89 58.31
C LEU A 4 23.78 -21.28 59.78
N PHE A 5 23.15 -22.42 60.09
CA PHE A 5 23.22 -23.05 61.42
C PHE A 5 24.48 -23.86 61.48
N LEU A 6 25.40 -23.45 62.34
CA LEU A 6 26.49 -24.28 62.80
C LEU A 6 26.06 -24.92 64.13
N ASP A 7 25.59 -26.15 64.08
CA ASP A 7 25.34 -26.95 65.28
C ASP A 7 26.65 -27.25 65.98
N ASN A 8 26.70 -26.87 67.29
CA ASN A 8 27.62 -27.33 68.32
C ASN A 8 28.88 -26.52 68.68
N ILE A 9 28.92 -25.22 68.47
CA ILE A 9 29.82 -24.39 69.29
C ILE A 9 29.11 -23.02 69.54
N GLY A 10 28.74 -22.78 70.76
CA GLY A 10 28.19 -21.57 71.35
C GLY A 10 27.52 -20.58 70.37
N ALA A 11 26.20 -20.42 70.50
CA ALA A 11 25.31 -19.68 69.62
C ALA A 11 25.78 -18.23 69.23
N HIS A 12 26.53 -18.08 68.18
CA HIS A 12 26.66 -16.83 67.46
C HIS A 12 26.05 -16.99 66.07
N THR A 13 24.82 -16.49 65.91
CA THR A 13 24.16 -16.40 64.62
C THR A 13 24.90 -15.30 63.83
N LEU A 14 25.77 -15.68 62.91
CA LEU A 14 26.37 -14.75 61.94
C LEU A 14 25.38 -14.45 60.83
N THR A 15 24.69 -13.33 60.91
CA THR A 15 23.78 -12.85 59.89
C THR A 15 24.61 -12.03 58.90
N PHE A 16 24.84 -12.51 57.72
CA PHE A 16 25.43 -11.72 56.63
C PHE A 16 24.32 -11.12 55.80
N PRO A 17 24.04 -9.80 55.88
CA PRO A 17 23.16 -9.17 54.92
C PRO A 17 23.84 -9.08 53.58
N LEU A 18 23.56 -10.00 52.66
CA LEU A 18 24.10 -9.97 51.31
C LEU A 18 23.56 -8.81 50.47
N LEU A 19 22.36 -8.35 50.75
CA LEU A 19 21.70 -7.21 50.11
C LEU A 19 20.78 -6.50 51.08
N GLU A 20 20.77 -5.17 51.09
CA GLU A 20 19.77 -4.40 51.81
C GLU A 20 18.40 -4.53 51.14
N ARG A 21 17.34 -4.35 51.92
CA ARG A 21 15.94 -4.60 51.50
C ARG A 21 15.47 -3.63 50.41
N ASN A 22 16.09 -2.45 50.33
CA ASN A 22 15.80 -1.40 49.35
C ASN A 22 17.07 -1.05 48.59
N LEU A 23 17.21 -1.54 47.36
CA LEU A 23 18.28 -1.21 46.43
C LEU A 23 17.71 -0.35 45.32
N THR A 24 18.25 0.86 45.16
CA THR A 24 17.93 1.74 44.05
C THR A 24 19.17 1.97 43.19
N THR A 25 19.08 1.69 41.87
CA THR A 25 20.17 1.95 40.93
C THR A 25 19.65 2.64 39.68
N ILE A 26 20.49 3.56 39.15
CA ILE A 26 20.30 4.14 37.81
C ILE A 26 21.52 3.73 37.00
N ASP A 27 21.27 2.92 35.97
CA ASP A 27 22.34 2.37 35.12
C ASP A 27 22.21 2.89 33.69
N ALA A 28 23.33 3.32 33.11
CA ALA A 28 23.48 3.54 31.68
C ALA A 28 24.13 2.30 31.07
N ASN A 29 23.44 1.70 30.09
CA ASN A 29 23.90 0.49 29.38
C ASN A 29 24.11 0.81 27.90
N VAL A 30 25.24 0.40 27.35
CA VAL A 30 25.58 0.49 25.92
C VAL A 30 25.89 -0.91 25.43
N MET A 31 25.27 -1.32 24.32
CA MET A 31 25.59 -2.56 23.65
C MET A 31 25.86 -2.28 22.17
N TRP A 32 27.04 -2.65 21.69
CA TRP A 32 27.42 -2.49 20.28
C TRP A 32 27.70 -3.86 19.66
N PRO A 33 26.84 -4.34 18.75
CA PRO A 33 27.09 -5.59 18.08
C PRO A 33 28.24 -5.44 17.07
N LEU A 34 29.35 -6.12 17.34
CA LEU A 34 30.52 -6.14 16.47
C LEU A 34 30.35 -7.13 15.32
N PHE A 35 29.79 -8.31 15.63
CA PHE A 35 29.53 -9.35 14.65
C PHE A 35 28.21 -10.04 14.95
N THR A 36 27.36 -10.22 13.92
CA THR A 36 26.01 -10.79 14.03
C THR A 36 25.74 -11.86 12.98
N GLY A 37 26.78 -12.62 12.56
CA GLY A 37 26.63 -13.65 11.54
C GLY A 37 26.17 -13.13 10.17
N GLY A 38 26.42 -11.84 9.86
CA GLY A 38 25.93 -11.21 8.61
C GLY A 38 24.51 -10.65 8.67
N LYS A 39 23.74 -10.86 9.75
CA LYS A 39 22.34 -10.42 9.90
C LYS A 39 22.14 -8.94 9.56
N ARG A 40 23.03 -8.05 10.02
CA ARG A 40 22.97 -6.61 9.73
C ARG A 40 23.10 -6.30 8.23
N ILE A 41 23.98 -7.03 7.53
CA ILE A 41 24.22 -6.84 6.10
C ILE A 41 22.98 -7.25 5.31
N PHE A 42 22.40 -8.41 5.60
CA PHE A 42 21.18 -8.88 4.93
C PHE A 42 19.97 -8.02 5.27
N ALA A 43 19.83 -7.57 6.53
CA ALA A 43 18.78 -6.64 6.92
C ALA A 43 18.88 -5.29 6.19
N SER A 44 20.10 -4.75 6.03
CA SER A 44 20.34 -3.54 5.24
C SER A 44 19.98 -3.75 3.76
N ARG A 45 20.30 -4.93 3.19
CA ARG A 45 19.89 -5.27 1.81
C ARG A 45 18.38 -5.32 1.67
N ILE A 46 17.66 -5.91 2.62
CA ILE A 46 16.19 -5.90 2.63
C ILE A 46 15.68 -4.46 2.68
N GLY A 47 16.22 -3.61 3.56
CA GLY A 47 15.85 -2.20 3.63
C GLY A 47 16.03 -1.45 2.29
N ASN A 48 17.15 -1.69 1.59
CA ASN A 48 17.38 -1.11 0.27
C ASN A 48 16.36 -1.64 -0.77
N ARG A 49 16.03 -2.93 -0.73
CA ARG A 49 15.00 -3.51 -1.62
C ARG A 49 13.59 -3.02 -1.30
N MET A 50 13.29 -2.67 -0.03
CA MET A 50 12.03 -2.00 0.31
C MET A 50 11.91 -0.63 -0.35
N VAL A 51 13.01 0.12 -0.45
CA VAL A 51 13.03 1.39 -1.20
C VAL A 51 12.77 1.15 -2.69
N ASP A 52 13.41 0.14 -3.29
CA ASP A 52 13.19 -0.23 -4.70
C ASP A 52 11.74 -0.68 -4.93
N LEU A 53 11.16 -1.46 -4.02
CA LEU A 53 9.75 -1.86 -4.05
C LEU A 53 8.80 -0.67 -4.00
N ALA A 54 9.08 0.30 -3.14
CA ALA A 54 8.29 1.53 -3.04
C ALA A 54 8.39 2.39 -4.30
N LYS A 55 9.58 2.48 -4.94
CA LYS A 55 9.76 3.15 -6.23
C LYS A 55 8.95 2.48 -7.34
N ALA A 56 9.02 1.15 -7.47
CA ALA A 56 8.23 0.40 -8.44
C ALA A 56 6.72 0.57 -8.21
N GLY A 57 6.27 0.60 -6.95
CA GLY A 57 4.89 0.90 -6.59
C GLY A 57 4.44 2.31 -6.97
N ARG A 58 5.33 3.31 -6.83
CA ARG A 58 5.05 4.68 -7.29
C ARG A 58 4.91 4.77 -8.81
N GLU A 59 5.79 4.08 -9.55
CA GLU A 59 5.72 4.04 -11.02
C GLU A 59 4.44 3.35 -11.50
N GLU A 60 4.06 2.23 -10.87
CA GLU A 60 2.80 1.56 -11.14
C GLU A 60 1.58 2.46 -10.88
N ALA A 61 1.55 3.13 -9.72
CA ALA A 61 0.47 4.06 -9.39
C ALA A 61 0.38 5.21 -10.40
N GLY A 62 1.53 5.73 -10.84
CA GLY A 62 1.60 6.75 -11.88
C GLY A 62 1.04 6.28 -13.22
N ALA A 63 1.41 5.07 -13.65
CA ALA A 63 0.89 4.48 -14.90
C ALA A 63 -0.61 4.18 -14.82
N THR A 64 -1.08 3.67 -13.68
CA THR A 64 -2.51 3.43 -13.43
C THR A 64 -3.31 4.73 -13.49
N LEU A 65 -2.82 5.77 -12.82
CA LEU A 65 -3.47 7.10 -12.84
C LEU A 65 -3.51 7.70 -14.25
N GLN A 66 -2.45 7.53 -15.04
CA GLN A 66 -2.44 7.98 -16.43
C GLN A 66 -3.48 7.23 -17.27
N SER A 67 -3.61 5.92 -17.11
CA SER A 67 -4.61 5.11 -17.80
C SER A 67 -6.02 5.55 -17.42
N GLU A 68 -6.30 5.71 -16.12
CA GLU A 68 -7.58 6.18 -15.60
C GLU A 68 -7.93 7.59 -16.08
N LEU A 69 -6.94 8.47 -16.16
CA LEU A 69 -7.13 9.82 -16.69
C LEU A 69 -7.54 9.80 -18.17
N VAL A 70 -6.87 8.98 -18.98
CA VAL A 70 -7.20 8.85 -20.42
C VAL A 70 -8.60 8.26 -20.58
N GLU A 71 -8.95 7.21 -19.83
CA GLU A 71 -10.27 6.59 -19.87
C GLU A 71 -11.37 7.59 -19.47
N THR A 72 -11.20 8.26 -18.34
CA THR A 72 -12.18 9.24 -17.83
C THR A 72 -12.33 10.45 -18.78
N TYR A 73 -11.23 10.91 -19.37
CA TYR A 73 -11.23 11.98 -20.35
C TYR A 73 -12.05 11.60 -21.61
N TYR A 74 -11.82 10.42 -22.16
CA TYR A 74 -12.55 9.98 -23.36
C TYR A 74 -13.98 9.55 -23.03
N ALA A 75 -14.27 9.07 -21.82
CA ALA A 75 -15.63 8.84 -21.34
C ALA A 75 -16.44 10.16 -21.32
N LEU A 76 -15.85 11.24 -20.80
CA LEU A 76 -16.47 12.57 -20.86
C LEU A 76 -16.69 13.01 -22.30
N ARG A 77 -15.70 12.81 -23.16
CA ARG A 77 -15.82 13.18 -24.59
C ARG A 77 -16.93 12.41 -25.30
N LEU A 78 -17.06 11.12 -25.00
CA LEU A 78 -18.12 10.28 -25.51
C LEU A 78 -19.51 10.76 -25.02
N ALA A 79 -19.62 11.04 -23.72
CA ALA A 79 -20.88 11.54 -23.13
C ALA A 79 -21.35 12.85 -23.78
N GLN A 80 -20.43 13.77 -24.10
CA GLN A 80 -20.75 14.99 -24.86
C GLN A 80 -21.34 14.65 -26.23
N ARG A 81 -20.72 13.72 -26.98
CA ARG A 81 -21.20 13.32 -28.29
C ARG A 81 -22.54 12.61 -28.24
N VAL A 82 -22.78 11.83 -27.20
CA VAL A 82 -24.09 11.18 -26.97
C VAL A 82 -25.17 12.25 -26.77
N VAL A 83 -24.90 13.30 -25.96
CA VAL A 83 -25.86 14.41 -25.80
C VAL A 83 -26.13 15.10 -27.12
N ASP A 84 -25.12 15.42 -27.92
CA ASP A 84 -25.29 16.07 -29.24
C ASP A 84 -26.21 15.23 -30.15
N VAL A 85 -26.00 13.90 -30.22
CA VAL A 85 -26.80 12.99 -31.03
C VAL A 85 -28.23 12.89 -30.50
N ARG A 86 -28.42 12.75 -29.18
CA ARG A 86 -29.77 12.66 -28.57
C ARG A 86 -30.55 13.97 -28.74
N GLU A 87 -29.90 15.11 -28.71
CA GLU A 87 -30.53 16.40 -28.95
C GLU A 87 -31.02 16.52 -30.41
N GLN A 88 -30.17 16.15 -31.37
CA GLN A 88 -30.57 16.13 -32.78
C GLN A 88 -31.76 15.18 -33.02
N THR A 89 -31.73 13.99 -32.40
CA THR A 89 -32.84 13.00 -32.49
C THR A 89 -34.14 13.58 -31.93
N PHE A 90 -34.05 14.19 -30.73
CA PHE A 90 -35.22 14.84 -30.10
C PHE A 90 -35.79 15.96 -30.98
N LEU A 91 -34.96 16.82 -31.53
CA LEU A 91 -35.39 17.93 -32.42
C LEU A 91 -36.06 17.39 -33.71
N GLY A 92 -35.50 16.31 -34.27
CA GLY A 92 -36.10 15.61 -35.43
C GLY A 92 -37.49 15.04 -35.14
N LEU A 93 -37.64 14.31 -34.03
CA LEU A 93 -38.90 13.71 -33.60
C LEU A 93 -39.93 14.77 -33.17
N GLN A 94 -39.49 15.88 -32.57
CA GLN A 94 -40.35 17.00 -32.27
C GLN A 94 -40.94 17.63 -33.55
N LYS A 95 -40.11 17.77 -34.59
CA LYS A 95 -40.59 18.21 -35.91
C LYS A 95 -41.60 17.22 -36.52
N HIS A 96 -41.30 15.93 -36.41
CA HIS A 96 -42.18 14.86 -36.87
C HIS A 96 -43.56 14.92 -36.17
N TYR A 97 -43.56 15.02 -34.83
CA TYR A 97 -44.81 15.17 -34.06
C TYR A 97 -45.63 16.39 -34.47
N ARG A 98 -44.95 17.57 -34.66
CA ARG A 98 -45.63 18.79 -35.15
C ARG A 98 -46.30 18.59 -36.53
N ASN A 99 -45.63 17.84 -37.41
CA ASN A 99 -46.20 17.49 -38.72
C ASN A 99 -47.39 16.55 -38.58
N ALA A 100 -47.30 15.53 -37.74
CA ALA A 100 -48.41 14.58 -37.45
C ALA A 100 -49.65 15.33 -36.92
N MET A 101 -49.48 16.31 -36.02
CA MET A 101 -50.60 17.16 -35.56
C MET A 101 -51.28 17.93 -36.73
N LYS A 102 -50.52 18.43 -37.70
CA LYS A 102 -51.08 19.14 -38.85
C LYS A 102 -51.82 18.19 -39.78
N LEU A 103 -51.29 16.98 -40.01
CA LEU A 103 -51.89 15.96 -40.85
C LEU A 103 -53.22 15.41 -40.24
N GLU A 104 -53.24 15.19 -38.91
CA GLU A 104 -54.47 14.78 -38.19
C GLU A 104 -55.56 15.91 -38.34
N LYS A 105 -55.17 17.16 -38.11
CA LYS A 105 -56.09 18.32 -38.25
C LYS A 105 -56.70 18.39 -39.64
N ASN A 106 -55.96 17.98 -40.67
CA ASN A 106 -56.43 17.96 -42.06
C ASN A 106 -57.08 16.64 -42.44
N GLY A 107 -57.32 15.72 -41.51
CA GLY A 107 -57.93 14.40 -41.75
C GLY A 107 -57.07 13.43 -42.54
N MET A 108 -55.76 13.69 -42.70
CA MET A 108 -54.84 12.85 -43.49
C MET A 108 -54.30 11.64 -42.73
N ILE A 109 -54.27 11.70 -41.39
CA ILE A 109 -53.90 10.61 -40.51
C ILE A 109 -54.88 10.47 -39.35
N ASN A 110 -54.90 9.31 -38.71
CA ASN A 110 -55.73 9.06 -37.55
C ASN A 110 -55.08 9.51 -36.23
N LYS A 111 -55.87 9.58 -35.16
CA LYS A 111 -55.42 9.97 -33.83
C LYS A 111 -54.34 9.04 -33.27
N ALA A 112 -54.41 7.72 -33.60
CA ALA A 112 -53.42 6.74 -33.10
C ALA A 112 -52.01 7.03 -33.65
N GLU A 113 -51.90 7.39 -34.94
CA GLU A 113 -50.65 7.75 -35.59
C GLU A 113 -50.02 9.00 -34.97
N ARG A 114 -50.83 10.05 -34.69
CA ARG A 114 -50.32 11.22 -33.97
C ARG A 114 -49.86 10.87 -32.54
N LEU A 115 -50.64 10.05 -31.79
CA LEU A 115 -50.26 9.62 -30.45
C LEU A 115 -48.95 8.80 -30.47
N PHE A 116 -48.75 7.96 -31.48
CA PHE A 116 -47.50 7.25 -31.68
C PHE A 116 -46.29 8.20 -31.87
N ALA A 117 -46.45 9.22 -32.72
CA ALA A 117 -45.41 10.26 -32.90
C ALA A 117 -45.14 11.02 -31.62
N GLN A 118 -46.17 11.27 -30.79
CA GLN A 118 -46.00 11.92 -29.48
C GLN A 118 -45.20 11.05 -28.50
N VAL A 119 -45.56 9.77 -28.37
CA VAL A 119 -44.84 8.82 -27.49
C VAL A 119 -43.37 8.72 -27.88
N THR A 120 -43.09 8.59 -29.19
CA THR A 120 -41.70 8.52 -29.68
C THR A 120 -40.89 9.79 -29.39
N MET A 121 -41.53 10.97 -29.53
CA MET A 121 -40.89 12.25 -29.15
C MET A 121 -40.64 12.34 -27.65
N ASP A 122 -41.61 11.92 -26.81
CA ASP A 122 -41.46 11.99 -25.36
C ASP A 122 -40.43 10.97 -24.85
N GLU A 123 -40.25 9.84 -25.53
CA GLU A 123 -39.19 8.87 -25.28
C GLU A 123 -37.82 9.48 -25.59
N ALA A 124 -37.64 10.11 -26.76
CA ALA A 124 -36.41 10.80 -27.12
C ALA A 124 -36.08 11.96 -26.16
N ARG A 125 -37.06 12.65 -25.60
CA ARG A 125 -36.85 13.63 -24.55
C ARG A 125 -36.26 13.02 -23.28
N ARG A 126 -36.82 11.89 -22.83
CA ARG A 126 -36.29 11.17 -21.64
C ARG A 126 -34.86 10.69 -21.85
N GLU A 127 -34.57 10.17 -23.06
CA GLU A 127 -33.21 9.76 -23.41
C GLU A 127 -32.22 10.92 -23.43
N LEU A 128 -32.63 12.09 -23.93
CA LEU A 128 -31.79 13.32 -23.88
C LEU A 128 -31.53 13.75 -22.43
N GLU A 129 -32.55 13.76 -21.58
CA GLU A 129 -32.39 14.13 -20.17
C GLU A 129 -31.50 13.13 -19.41
N SER A 130 -31.59 11.83 -19.73
CA SER A 130 -30.68 10.81 -19.18
C SER A 130 -29.24 11.09 -19.63
N ALA A 131 -29.01 11.30 -20.92
CA ALA A 131 -27.68 11.58 -21.47
C ALA A 131 -27.04 12.87 -20.85
N ARG A 132 -27.85 13.89 -20.56
CA ARG A 132 -27.37 15.10 -19.87
C ARG A 132 -26.95 14.82 -18.43
N LYS A 133 -27.65 13.93 -17.71
CA LYS A 133 -27.25 13.49 -16.37
C LYS A 133 -25.96 12.69 -16.42
N ASP A 134 -25.83 11.79 -17.38
CA ASP A 134 -24.61 10.98 -17.57
C ASP A 134 -23.40 11.86 -17.91
N LEU A 135 -23.60 12.91 -18.70
CA LEU A 135 -22.57 13.93 -18.98
C LEU A 135 -22.13 14.62 -17.69
N ASN A 136 -23.06 15.02 -16.82
CA ASN A 136 -22.70 15.64 -15.53
C ASN A 136 -21.89 14.69 -14.64
N VAL A 137 -22.27 13.40 -14.61
CA VAL A 137 -21.49 12.37 -13.86
C VAL A 137 -20.09 12.26 -14.41
N ALA A 138 -19.93 12.18 -15.74
CA ALA A 138 -18.61 12.09 -16.38
C ALA A 138 -17.76 13.35 -16.13
N GLN A 139 -18.37 14.56 -16.14
CA GLN A 139 -17.68 15.79 -15.79
C GLN A 139 -17.17 15.78 -14.35
N ASN A 140 -18.01 15.35 -13.40
CA ASN A 140 -17.64 15.29 -12.00
C ASN A 140 -16.55 14.23 -11.75
N ALA A 141 -16.61 13.08 -12.41
CA ALA A 141 -15.58 12.06 -12.32
C ALA A 141 -14.20 12.61 -12.74
N LEU A 142 -14.13 13.32 -13.85
CA LEU A 142 -12.88 13.95 -14.30
C LEU A 142 -12.39 15.06 -13.36
N LYS A 143 -13.30 15.87 -12.80
CA LYS A 143 -12.95 16.91 -11.82
C LYS A 143 -12.34 16.32 -10.55
N VAL A 144 -12.95 15.27 -10.03
CA VAL A 144 -12.44 14.54 -8.84
C VAL A 144 -11.04 13.98 -9.13
N LEU A 145 -10.85 13.34 -10.28
CA LEU A 145 -9.56 12.75 -10.66
C LEU A 145 -8.47 13.83 -10.81
N LEU A 146 -8.81 15.01 -11.34
CA LEU A 146 -7.88 16.13 -11.48
C LEU A 146 -7.73 16.96 -10.20
N ASN A 147 -8.52 16.67 -9.16
CA ASN A 147 -8.59 17.43 -7.91
C ASN A 147 -8.80 18.94 -8.15
N VAL A 148 -9.74 19.27 -9.04
CA VAL A 148 -10.11 20.67 -9.34
C VAL A 148 -11.46 21.01 -8.71
N GLU A 149 -11.66 22.31 -8.43
CA GLU A 149 -12.90 22.82 -7.84
C GLU A 149 -14.11 22.64 -8.78
N ASP A 150 -15.29 22.44 -8.20
CA ASP A 150 -16.54 22.22 -8.94
C ASP A 150 -16.92 23.35 -9.88
N ALA A 151 -16.49 24.58 -9.58
CA ALA A 151 -16.76 25.75 -10.40
C ALA A 151 -16.04 25.74 -11.77
N ILE A 152 -14.99 24.90 -11.93
CA ILE A 152 -14.21 24.84 -13.17
C ILE A 152 -14.96 23.99 -14.21
N SER A 153 -15.23 24.57 -15.38
CA SER A 153 -15.77 23.82 -16.52
C SER A 153 -14.64 23.17 -17.31
N ILE A 154 -14.66 21.85 -17.40
CA ILE A 154 -13.70 21.08 -18.21
C ILE A 154 -14.37 20.73 -19.53
N ASN A 155 -13.75 21.15 -20.63
CA ASN A 155 -14.22 20.83 -21.97
C ASN A 155 -13.14 20.11 -22.77
N PRO A 156 -13.23 18.76 -22.95
CA PRO A 156 -12.25 18.01 -23.72
C PRO A 156 -12.28 18.44 -25.20
N SER A 157 -11.11 18.75 -25.74
CA SER A 157 -10.96 19.23 -27.12
C SER A 157 -10.56 18.13 -28.13
N SER A 158 -9.98 17.03 -27.65
CA SER A 158 -9.51 15.95 -28.51
C SER A 158 -10.66 15.24 -29.23
N PRO A 159 -10.53 14.90 -30.52
CA PRO A 159 -11.52 14.11 -31.22
C PRO A 159 -11.51 12.67 -30.69
N LEU A 160 -12.65 11.99 -30.81
CA LEU A 160 -12.67 10.53 -30.70
C LEU A 160 -11.99 9.94 -31.95
N PHE A 161 -11.11 9.00 -31.72
CA PHE A 161 -10.36 8.32 -32.81
C PHE A 161 -10.38 6.81 -32.61
N MET A 162 -10.15 6.09 -33.70
CA MET A 162 -9.94 4.65 -33.69
C MET A 162 -8.48 4.39 -34.01
N ASN A 163 -7.78 3.66 -33.13
CA ASN A 163 -6.40 3.26 -33.39
C ASN A 163 -6.40 1.95 -34.19
N HIS A 164 -5.93 2.01 -35.42
CA HIS A 164 -5.84 0.86 -36.32
C HIS A 164 -4.45 0.18 -36.30
N ASP A 165 -3.44 0.87 -35.74
CA ASP A 165 -2.04 0.43 -35.75
C ASP A 165 -1.64 -0.19 -34.39
N LEU A 166 -2.46 -1.11 -33.89
CA LEU A 166 -2.11 -1.85 -32.67
C LEU A 166 -1.07 -2.93 -33.00
N PRO A 167 0.03 -3.02 -32.22
CA PRO A 167 0.98 -4.12 -32.34
C PRO A 167 0.31 -5.48 -32.14
N ASP A 168 0.94 -6.54 -32.65
CA ASP A 168 0.48 -7.91 -32.49
C ASP A 168 0.48 -8.33 -31.00
N GLU A 169 -0.35 -9.29 -30.65
CA GLU A 169 -0.47 -9.85 -29.30
C GLU A 169 0.88 -10.34 -28.74
N LEU A 170 1.73 -10.91 -29.63
CA LEU A 170 3.05 -11.39 -29.24
C LEU A 170 3.97 -10.27 -28.73
N TYR A 171 3.86 -9.07 -29.28
CA TYR A 171 4.58 -7.90 -28.80
C TYR A 171 4.23 -7.58 -27.33
N PHE A 172 2.94 -7.56 -26.99
CA PHE A 172 2.49 -7.31 -25.61
C PHE A 172 2.90 -8.42 -24.66
N LYS A 173 2.82 -9.69 -25.08
CA LYS A 173 3.29 -10.83 -24.26
C LYS A 173 4.76 -10.72 -23.90
N ASN A 174 5.60 -10.32 -24.86
CA ASN A 174 7.03 -10.15 -24.62
C ASN A 174 7.33 -8.99 -23.64
N LEU A 175 6.52 -7.93 -23.65
CA LEU A 175 6.67 -6.82 -22.71
C LEU A 175 6.33 -7.19 -21.27
N VAL A 176 5.49 -8.21 -21.02
CA VAL A 176 5.09 -8.60 -19.65
C VAL A 176 6.32 -8.96 -18.81
N SER A 177 7.31 -9.64 -19.37
CA SER A 177 8.50 -10.09 -18.64
C SER A 177 9.44 -8.96 -18.23
N THR A 178 9.46 -7.84 -18.96
CA THR A 178 10.40 -6.74 -18.78
C THR A 178 9.75 -5.43 -18.33
N GLY A 179 8.51 -5.17 -18.77
CA GLY A 179 7.82 -3.90 -18.53
C GLY A 179 6.66 -3.96 -17.54
N ASN A 180 6.34 -5.14 -16.99
CA ASN A 180 5.23 -5.26 -16.07
C ASN A 180 5.65 -4.93 -14.63
N TYR A 181 5.02 -3.94 -14.02
CA TYR A 181 5.32 -3.49 -12.66
C TYR A 181 5.07 -4.58 -11.61
N ILE A 182 4.06 -5.45 -11.79
CA ILE A 182 3.78 -6.55 -10.87
C ILE A 182 4.92 -7.55 -10.89
N VAL A 183 5.40 -7.93 -12.07
CA VAL A 183 6.55 -8.84 -12.23
C VAL A 183 7.81 -8.23 -11.61
N SER A 184 8.05 -6.94 -11.82
CA SER A 184 9.18 -6.22 -11.21
C SER A 184 9.12 -6.26 -9.69
N LYS A 185 7.96 -5.96 -9.10
CA LYS A 185 7.75 -6.02 -7.63
C LYS A 185 7.97 -7.43 -7.08
N LEU A 186 7.46 -8.47 -7.76
CA LEU A 186 7.64 -9.86 -7.35
C LEU A 186 9.12 -10.28 -7.35
N ARG A 187 9.90 -9.86 -8.35
CA ARG A 187 11.36 -10.11 -8.37
C ARG A 187 12.08 -9.42 -7.21
N ILE A 188 11.68 -8.20 -6.86
CA ILE A 188 12.25 -7.51 -5.70
C ILE A 188 11.89 -8.26 -4.41
N GLN A 189 10.65 -8.73 -4.26
CA GLN A 189 10.20 -9.51 -3.12
C GLN A 189 10.92 -10.86 -3.01
N GLU A 190 11.18 -11.54 -4.12
CA GLU A 190 11.99 -12.76 -4.17
C GLU A 190 13.40 -12.52 -3.59
N VAL A 191 14.08 -11.45 -4.01
CA VAL A 191 15.39 -11.07 -3.46
C VAL A 191 15.30 -10.74 -1.96
N MET A 192 14.21 -10.12 -1.51
CA MET A 192 13.99 -9.86 -0.08
C MET A 192 13.82 -11.16 0.70
N ALA A 193 13.03 -12.11 0.19
CA ALA A 193 12.83 -13.42 0.79
C ALA A 193 14.15 -14.21 0.88
N ASP A 194 14.98 -14.20 -0.17
CA ASP A 194 16.31 -14.82 -0.14
C ASP A 194 17.21 -14.21 0.94
N ASN A 195 17.20 -12.88 1.10
CA ASN A 195 17.95 -12.25 2.19
C ASN A 195 17.35 -12.56 3.57
N GLN A 196 16.04 -12.70 3.69
CA GLN A 196 15.38 -13.13 4.93
C GLN A 196 15.78 -14.56 5.30
N LEU A 197 15.84 -15.46 4.33
CA LEU A 197 16.37 -16.82 4.54
C LEU A 197 17.81 -16.80 5.04
N LYS A 198 18.67 -15.92 4.50
CA LYS A 198 20.04 -15.72 4.97
C LYS A 198 20.10 -15.18 6.41
N ILE A 199 19.16 -14.30 6.79
CA ILE A 199 19.00 -13.85 8.18
C ILE A 199 18.64 -15.01 9.08
N SER A 200 17.68 -15.86 8.70
CA SER A 200 17.28 -17.05 9.48
C SER A 200 18.45 -18.01 9.63
N LYS A 201 19.23 -18.24 8.56
CA LYS A 201 20.45 -19.05 8.60
C LYS A 201 21.56 -18.45 9.46
N SER A 202 21.61 -17.12 9.63
CA SER A 202 22.61 -16.46 10.49
C SER A 202 22.49 -16.83 11.97
N ALA A 203 21.35 -17.40 12.39
CA ALA A 203 21.15 -17.90 13.75
C ALA A 203 22.04 -19.12 14.12
N TYR A 204 22.67 -19.79 13.15
CA TYR A 204 23.67 -20.81 13.41
C TYR A 204 25.06 -20.24 13.73
N ILE A 205 25.27 -18.96 13.48
CA ILE A 205 26.56 -18.30 13.62
C ILE A 205 26.57 -17.53 14.94
N PRO A 206 27.69 -17.57 15.71
CA PRO A 206 27.80 -16.83 16.96
C PRO A 206 27.71 -15.33 16.75
N THR A 207 27.28 -14.60 17.79
CA THR A 207 27.27 -13.15 17.84
C THR A 207 28.31 -12.63 18.79
N ILE A 208 28.98 -11.53 18.44
CA ILE A 208 29.96 -10.86 19.25
C ILE A 208 29.49 -9.41 19.46
N ALA A 209 29.42 -8.98 20.71
CA ALA A 209 29.04 -7.62 21.06
C ALA A 209 29.98 -7.01 22.09
N LEU A 210 30.30 -5.75 21.94
CA LEU A 210 30.91 -4.90 22.98
C LEU A 210 29.77 -4.42 23.89
N PHE A 211 29.94 -4.58 25.19
CA PHE A 211 28.98 -4.02 26.14
C PHE A 211 29.68 -3.12 27.18
N GLY A 212 28.98 -2.09 27.58
CA GLY A 212 29.39 -1.21 28.65
C GLY A 212 28.21 -0.94 29.58
N LYS A 213 28.46 -0.98 30.88
CA LYS A 213 27.52 -0.60 31.90
C LYS A 213 28.17 0.41 32.83
N GLN A 214 27.50 1.52 33.10
CA GLN A 214 27.88 2.51 34.08
C GLN A 214 26.73 2.73 35.05
N THR A 215 26.96 2.44 36.33
CA THR A 215 26.03 2.82 37.39
C THR A 215 26.22 4.28 37.74
N LEU A 216 25.26 5.13 37.37
CA LEU A 216 25.26 6.57 37.60
C LEU A 216 24.89 6.91 39.03
N TYR A 217 23.90 6.21 39.59
CA TYR A 217 23.46 6.35 40.96
C TYR A 217 23.22 4.98 41.58
N ALA A 218 23.59 4.83 42.83
CA ALA A 218 23.30 3.61 43.57
C ALA A 218 23.16 3.97 45.05
N GLU A 219 22.04 3.57 45.61
CA GLU A 219 21.73 3.62 47.04
C GLU A 219 21.67 2.19 47.55
N ASN A 220 22.36 1.98 48.71
CA ASN A 220 22.46 0.67 49.34
C ASN A 220 23.13 -0.43 48.50
N LEU A 221 23.96 -0.06 47.52
CA LEU A 221 24.74 -0.99 46.76
C LEU A 221 26.03 -1.31 47.52
N PRO A 222 26.34 -2.60 47.78
CA PRO A 222 27.60 -2.98 48.43
C PRO A 222 28.78 -2.58 47.53
N LYS A 223 29.58 -1.60 47.96
CA LYS A 223 30.67 -1.01 47.17
C LYS A 223 31.74 -2.03 46.73
N ASN A 224 31.86 -3.13 47.43
CA ASN A 224 32.89 -4.16 47.17
C ASN A 224 32.42 -5.34 46.33
N LEU A 225 31.12 -5.46 46.06
CA LEU A 225 30.54 -6.63 45.33
C LEU A 225 30.26 -6.34 43.87
N MET A 226 29.99 -5.10 43.47
CA MET A 226 29.60 -4.74 42.09
C MET A 226 30.40 -3.53 41.61
N PRO A 227 31.16 -3.68 40.51
CA PRO A 227 31.85 -2.56 39.91
C PRO A 227 30.85 -1.54 39.34
N ARG A 228 31.07 -0.23 39.58
CA ARG A 228 30.23 0.83 39.01
C ARG A 228 30.39 0.98 37.52
N THR A 229 31.53 0.54 36.98
CA THR A 229 31.82 0.55 35.55
C THR A 229 32.21 -0.86 35.14
N LEU A 230 31.54 -1.37 34.13
CA LEU A 230 31.81 -2.67 33.52
C LEU A 230 31.88 -2.51 32.00
N VAL A 231 32.98 -2.88 31.40
CA VAL A 231 33.19 -2.92 29.96
C VAL A 231 33.69 -4.29 29.57
N GLY A 232 33.17 -4.87 28.54
CA GLY A 232 33.58 -6.21 28.13
C GLY A 232 33.11 -6.58 26.73
N VAL A 233 33.59 -7.71 26.24
CA VAL A 233 33.18 -8.33 25.00
C VAL A 233 32.31 -9.56 25.33
N GLY A 234 31.08 -9.58 24.83
CA GLY A 234 30.17 -10.71 24.97
C GLY A 234 30.24 -11.58 23.71
N PHE A 235 30.31 -12.89 23.92
CA PHE A 235 30.18 -13.91 22.89
C PHE A 235 28.96 -14.75 23.21
N THR A 236 28.03 -14.86 22.27
CA THR A 236 26.83 -15.66 22.42
C THR A 236 26.69 -16.60 21.24
N TRP A 237 26.63 -17.87 21.52
CA TRP A 237 26.38 -18.93 20.53
C TRP A 237 25.33 -19.89 21.05
N ASN A 238 24.22 -19.96 20.35
CA ASN A 238 23.18 -20.91 20.68
C ASN A 238 23.40 -22.21 19.88
N ILE A 239 24.01 -23.22 20.52
CA ILE A 239 24.39 -24.48 19.87
C ILE A 239 23.15 -25.34 19.58
N PHE A 240 22.20 -25.39 20.52
CA PHE A 240 20.95 -26.14 20.39
C PHE A 240 19.78 -25.34 20.98
N ASP A 241 18.67 -25.26 20.24
CA ASP A 241 17.48 -24.51 20.61
C ASP A 241 16.16 -25.31 20.44
N GLY A 242 16.27 -26.66 20.48
CA GLY A 242 15.09 -27.50 20.34
C GLY A 242 14.49 -27.49 18.91
N LEU A 243 15.30 -27.33 17.87
CA LEU A 243 14.90 -27.32 16.45
C LEU A 243 14.08 -26.08 16.05
N ASN A 244 14.05 -25.02 16.85
CA ASN A 244 13.34 -23.79 16.52
C ASN A 244 13.95 -23.10 15.28
N ARG A 245 15.28 -23.15 15.11
CA ARG A 245 15.95 -22.57 13.93
C ARG A 245 15.53 -23.27 12.64
N GLU A 246 15.47 -24.59 12.67
CA GLU A 246 15.06 -25.43 11.54
C GLU A 246 13.60 -25.16 11.16
N ALA A 247 12.72 -25.03 12.17
CA ALA A 247 11.33 -24.65 11.95
C ALA A 247 11.20 -23.25 11.33
N ASN A 248 11.92 -22.26 11.86
CA ASN A 248 11.94 -20.90 11.32
C ASN A 248 12.48 -20.82 9.88
N ILE A 249 13.52 -21.60 9.56
CA ILE A 249 14.07 -21.68 8.19
C ILE A 249 13.06 -22.30 7.21
N ARG A 250 12.25 -23.26 7.65
CA ARG A 250 11.21 -23.88 6.80
C ARG A 250 10.03 -22.94 6.57
N GLN A 251 9.78 -21.99 7.47
CA GLN A 251 8.69 -21.00 7.35
C GLN A 251 9.08 -19.78 6.53
N THR A 252 10.38 -19.52 6.36
CA THR A 252 10.92 -18.41 5.58
C THR A 252 11.03 -18.75 4.11
#